data_bfcae6df2eccabdc37c40d272fe9cba2
#
_entry.id   bfcae6df2eccabdc37c40d272fe9cba2
#
_cell.length_a   1.000
_cell.length_b   1.000
_cell.length_c   1.000
_cell.angle_alpha   90.00
_cell.angle_beta   90.00
_cell.angle_gamma   90.00
#
_symmetry.space_group_name_H-M   'P 1'
#
loop_
_entity.id
_entity.type
_entity.pdbx_description
1 polymer ?
#
loop_
_entity_poly.entity_id
_entity_poly.type
_entity_poly.pdbx_seq_one_letter_code
_entity_poly.pdbx_strand_id
1 'polypeptide(L)'
;MREKIVVPNAPILVESTRSIGYSFEAAVADIVDNSISAGATEVLIGFQSIEPAWLCIEDNGCGMTAEELENAMRYGSQSSLAQRSENDLGRFGLGMKMASLSQCRTLIVMTKKNGMISAASWDLDYIVQQNNWSLKTFSEDEIQQFPGYNYLMVCESGTVVIWKNFDRLQKESANFHQDFDEKIDVTRQHLALVFHRFLDATERVGKPPLKIYMNGDQVKGIDPFLTKNPATQSLGEIPLTIDGEKILVKPYVLPIISKIKKSELKTLGGKEELRQRQGFYIYRNKRLIIWGTWFRLVKQNELGKLARVRVDIPNTLDSLWDIDVKKSKASLPYKIKKSLANIVYQTVGKSEKVYRYRGRKVQNDQLVHVWNVIDDRGTFSYRINKDFPAYKLLENALDEKSQPLLDSFLQILENKWSLYSHILLLVSSNLQFLNFHPYEYDKYLQTYRAPICLPHCCYPSLQQAYYNSHSLILICTFP
;
A
#
# COMPACT_ATOMS: atom_id res chain seq x y z
N MET A 1 -20.78 -5.30 51.63
CA MET A 1 -20.68 -5.15 50.18
C MET A 1 -21.85 -5.94 49.59
N ARG A 2 -22.65 -5.38 48.66
CA ARG A 2 -23.74 -6.10 48.00
C ARG A 2 -23.36 -6.27 46.52
N GLU A 3 -23.41 -7.48 46.00
CA GLU A 3 -23.14 -7.79 44.60
C GLU A 3 -24.45 -7.85 43.81
N LYS A 4 -24.46 -7.29 42.59
CA LYS A 4 -25.58 -7.37 41.67
C LYS A 4 -25.05 -7.73 40.31
N ILE A 5 -25.57 -8.81 39.73
CA ILE A 5 -25.26 -9.20 38.33
C ILE A 5 -25.98 -8.24 37.40
N VAL A 6 -25.21 -7.55 36.52
CA VAL A 6 -25.76 -6.67 35.48
C VAL A 6 -25.38 -7.25 34.13
N VAL A 7 -26.38 -7.74 33.42
CA VAL A 7 -26.20 -8.29 32.03
C VAL A 7 -26.31 -7.09 31.07
N PRO A 8 -25.37 -6.92 30.15
CA PRO A 8 -25.46 -5.88 29.12
C PRO A 8 -26.71 -6.06 28.25
N ASN A 9 -27.34 -4.92 27.88
CA ASN A 9 -28.46 -4.94 26.93
C ASN A 9 -28.01 -5.39 25.56
N ALA A 10 -28.59 -6.48 25.05
CA ALA A 10 -28.16 -7.14 23.82
C ALA A 10 -28.31 -6.24 22.59
N PRO A 11 -29.49 -5.64 22.28
CA PRO A 11 -29.67 -4.74 21.13
C PRO A 11 -28.66 -3.58 21.13
N ILE A 12 -28.51 -2.89 22.26
CA ILE A 12 -27.66 -1.71 22.37
C ILE A 12 -26.18 -2.08 22.17
N LEU A 13 -25.72 -3.16 22.80
CA LEU A 13 -24.33 -3.58 22.70
C LEU A 13 -23.98 -4.02 21.28
N VAL A 14 -24.84 -4.80 20.64
CA VAL A 14 -24.61 -5.30 19.27
C VAL A 14 -24.57 -4.12 18.29
N GLU A 15 -25.53 -3.20 18.32
CA GLU A 15 -25.54 -2.03 17.44
C GLU A 15 -24.31 -1.12 17.69
N SER A 16 -23.88 -0.98 18.93
CA SER A 16 -22.66 -0.21 19.27
C SER A 16 -21.40 -0.84 18.68
N THR A 17 -21.29 -2.18 18.75
CA THR A 17 -20.13 -2.90 18.17
C THR A 17 -20.05 -2.81 16.65
N ARG A 18 -21.18 -2.66 15.95
CA ARG A 18 -21.23 -2.42 14.50
C ARG A 18 -20.52 -1.11 14.09
N SER A 19 -20.47 -0.13 14.99
CA SER A 19 -19.86 1.19 14.74
C SER A 19 -18.34 1.19 14.76
N ILE A 20 -17.69 0.06 15.04
CA ILE A 20 -16.22 -0.06 15.06
C ILE A 20 -15.59 0.24 13.69
N GLY A 21 -16.38 0.24 12.59
CA GLY A 21 -15.98 0.78 11.30
C GLY A 21 -15.02 -0.13 10.54
N TYR A 22 -15.35 -1.42 10.36
CA TYR A 22 -14.72 -2.27 9.37
C TYR A 22 -15.05 -1.80 7.95
N SER A 23 -14.05 -1.81 7.06
CA SER A 23 -14.34 -1.78 5.63
C SER A 23 -14.76 -3.19 5.15
N PHE A 24 -15.47 -3.25 4.03
CA PHE A 24 -16.02 -4.52 3.53
C PHE A 24 -14.91 -5.55 3.25
N GLU A 25 -13.86 -5.14 2.56
CA GLU A 25 -12.70 -5.98 2.22
C GLU A 25 -11.92 -6.44 3.45
N ALA A 26 -11.80 -5.61 4.49
CA ALA A 26 -11.14 -5.99 5.73
C ALA A 26 -11.99 -7.00 6.52
N ALA A 27 -13.31 -6.85 6.49
CA ALA A 27 -14.23 -7.79 7.13
C ALA A 27 -14.17 -9.17 6.48
N VAL A 28 -14.18 -9.24 5.14
CA VAL A 28 -13.99 -10.51 4.40
C VAL A 28 -12.63 -11.14 4.70
N ALA A 29 -11.57 -10.32 4.74
CA ALA A 29 -10.22 -10.82 5.05
C ALA A 29 -10.13 -11.43 6.47
N ASP A 30 -10.84 -10.88 7.45
CA ASP A 30 -10.86 -11.46 8.81
C ASP A 30 -11.58 -12.82 8.85
N ILE A 31 -12.59 -13.07 8.00
CA ILE A 31 -13.17 -14.40 7.86
C ILE A 31 -12.17 -15.37 7.22
N VAL A 32 -11.47 -14.94 6.16
CA VAL A 32 -10.41 -15.75 5.53
C VAL A 32 -9.27 -16.05 6.50
N ASP A 33 -8.90 -15.11 7.40
CA ASP A 33 -7.93 -15.38 8.47
C ASP A 33 -8.37 -16.54 9.38
N ASN A 34 -9.69 -16.66 9.68
CA ASN A 34 -10.22 -17.78 10.45
C ASN A 34 -10.13 -19.10 9.67
N SER A 35 -10.43 -19.09 8.38
CA SER A 35 -10.28 -20.26 7.50
C SER A 35 -8.82 -20.76 7.48
N ILE A 36 -7.85 -19.83 7.36
CA ILE A 36 -6.41 -20.15 7.42
C ILE A 36 -6.03 -20.75 8.78
N SER A 37 -6.55 -20.19 9.88
CA SER A 37 -6.31 -20.66 11.24
C SER A 37 -6.92 -22.07 11.47
N ALA A 38 -8.05 -22.36 10.81
CA ALA A 38 -8.67 -23.69 10.79
C ALA A 38 -7.93 -24.69 9.88
N GLY A 39 -6.83 -24.30 9.26
CA GLY A 39 -6.02 -25.15 8.40
C GLY A 39 -6.56 -25.35 6.99
N ALA A 40 -7.48 -24.52 6.55
CA ALA A 40 -8.04 -24.59 5.19
C ALA A 40 -6.96 -24.48 4.11
N THR A 41 -7.12 -25.24 3.05
CA THR A 41 -6.31 -25.17 1.84
C THR A 41 -7.04 -24.53 0.69
N GLU A 42 -8.37 -24.40 0.81
CA GLU A 42 -9.24 -23.78 -0.16
C GLU A 42 -10.29 -22.92 0.52
N VAL A 43 -10.55 -21.75 -0.06
CA VAL A 43 -11.62 -20.82 0.36
C VAL A 43 -12.40 -20.40 -0.89
N LEU A 44 -13.71 -20.62 -0.88
CA LEU A 44 -14.60 -20.18 -1.94
C LEU A 44 -15.44 -19.01 -1.43
N ILE A 45 -15.48 -17.92 -2.19
CA ILE A 45 -16.28 -16.73 -1.88
C ILE A 45 -17.35 -16.62 -2.95
N GLY A 46 -18.56 -17.05 -2.61
CA GLY A 46 -19.76 -16.89 -3.43
C GLY A 46 -20.48 -15.61 -3.07
N PHE A 47 -21.08 -14.94 -4.06
CA PHE A 47 -21.85 -13.74 -3.81
C PHE A 47 -22.90 -13.50 -4.89
N GLN A 48 -23.96 -12.84 -4.50
CA GLN A 48 -25.04 -12.38 -5.37
C GLN A 48 -25.44 -10.97 -4.95
N SER A 49 -25.40 -10.02 -5.88
CA SER A 49 -25.80 -8.63 -5.66
C SER A 49 -27.27 -8.37 -5.97
N ILE A 50 -27.95 -9.29 -6.71
CA ILE A 50 -29.38 -9.23 -6.99
C ILE A 50 -30.14 -9.73 -5.76
N GLU A 51 -31.17 -9.01 -5.35
CA GLU A 51 -32.02 -9.37 -4.19
C GLU A 51 -32.72 -10.75 -4.36
N PRO A 52 -32.67 -11.59 -3.33
CA PRO A 52 -32.06 -11.37 -2.02
C PRO A 52 -30.55 -11.48 -2.06
N ALA A 53 -29.85 -10.36 -1.81
CA ALA A 53 -28.39 -10.29 -1.85
C ALA A 53 -27.75 -11.08 -0.71
N TRP A 54 -26.65 -11.77 -1.03
CA TRP A 54 -25.87 -12.52 -0.05
C TRP A 54 -24.39 -12.59 -0.42
N LEU A 55 -23.56 -12.82 0.60
CA LEU A 55 -22.16 -13.21 0.45
C LEU A 55 -21.93 -14.47 1.30
N CYS A 56 -21.23 -15.44 0.75
CA CYS A 56 -20.93 -16.73 1.36
C CYS A 56 -19.42 -16.99 1.28
N ILE A 57 -18.80 -17.32 2.40
CA ILE A 57 -17.39 -17.68 2.48
C ILE A 57 -17.31 -19.13 2.99
N GLU A 58 -16.79 -20.03 2.18
CA GLU A 58 -16.74 -21.45 2.37
C GLU A 58 -15.29 -21.90 2.50
N ASP A 59 -14.97 -22.77 3.47
CA ASP A 59 -13.64 -23.31 3.64
C ASP A 59 -13.66 -24.82 3.96
N ASN A 60 -12.59 -25.51 3.63
CA ASN A 60 -12.34 -26.91 3.93
C ASN A 60 -11.44 -27.10 5.15
N GLY A 61 -11.57 -26.22 6.15
CA GLY A 61 -10.84 -26.33 7.42
C GLY A 61 -11.36 -27.45 8.32
N CYS A 62 -10.89 -27.45 9.57
CA CYS A 62 -11.23 -28.52 10.53
C CYS A 62 -12.70 -28.55 10.96
N GLY A 63 -13.50 -27.53 10.65
CA GLY A 63 -14.88 -27.41 11.08
C GLY A 63 -15.05 -27.32 12.60
N MET A 64 -16.31 -27.33 13.03
CA MET A 64 -16.70 -27.23 14.45
C MET A 64 -17.83 -28.25 14.76
N THR A 65 -17.86 -28.80 15.96
CA THR A 65 -19.04 -29.49 16.51
C THR A 65 -20.14 -28.47 16.83
N ALA A 66 -21.36 -28.90 17.10
CA ALA A 66 -22.45 -27.99 17.49
C ALA A 66 -22.09 -27.15 18.73
N GLU A 67 -21.44 -27.76 19.72
CA GLU A 67 -20.99 -27.07 20.94
C GLU A 67 -19.86 -26.08 20.66
N GLU A 68 -18.88 -26.46 19.84
CA GLU A 68 -17.80 -25.57 19.38
C GLU A 68 -18.36 -24.39 18.59
N LEU A 69 -19.38 -24.61 17.75
CA LEU A 69 -20.07 -23.57 17.00
C LEU A 69 -20.77 -22.58 17.95
N GLU A 70 -21.53 -23.08 18.94
CA GLU A 70 -22.19 -22.23 19.93
C GLU A 70 -21.17 -21.36 20.69
N ASN A 71 -20.05 -21.95 21.11
CA ASN A 71 -18.96 -21.21 21.73
C ASN A 71 -18.33 -20.18 20.78
N ALA A 72 -18.11 -20.53 19.51
CA ALA A 72 -17.59 -19.61 18.49
C ALA A 72 -18.55 -18.42 18.25
N MET A 73 -19.86 -18.67 18.34
CA MET A 73 -20.91 -17.64 18.21
C MET A 73 -21.07 -16.79 19.46
N ARG A 74 -20.62 -17.23 20.64
CA ARG A 74 -20.73 -16.47 21.89
C ARG A 74 -19.86 -15.22 21.86
N TYR A 75 -20.40 -14.07 22.26
CA TYR A 75 -19.61 -12.86 22.48
C TYR A 75 -18.69 -13.02 23.68
N GLY A 76 -17.38 -12.77 23.49
CA GLY A 76 -16.38 -12.91 24.55
C GLY A 76 -16.04 -14.37 24.90
N SER A 77 -16.11 -15.29 23.94
CA SER A 77 -15.81 -16.72 24.14
C SER A 77 -14.35 -17.04 24.50
N GLN A 78 -13.42 -16.14 24.17
CA GLN A 78 -11.99 -16.33 24.47
C GLN A 78 -11.39 -15.04 25.05
N SER A 79 -10.55 -15.20 26.08
CA SER A 79 -9.79 -14.10 26.66
C SER A 79 -8.68 -13.65 25.69
N SER A 80 -8.53 -12.34 25.55
CA SER A 80 -7.39 -11.76 24.81
C SER A 80 -6.02 -12.06 25.46
N LEU A 81 -6.04 -12.51 26.73
CA LEU A 81 -4.85 -12.87 27.51
C LEU A 81 -4.51 -14.37 27.46
N ALA A 82 -5.36 -15.19 26.83
CA ALA A 82 -5.07 -16.64 26.71
C ALA A 82 -3.85 -16.88 25.83
N GLN A 83 -2.99 -17.82 26.24
CA GLN A 83 -1.87 -18.28 25.40
C GLN A 83 -2.44 -18.92 24.12
N ARG A 84 -1.92 -18.49 22.99
CA ARG A 84 -2.35 -18.95 21.66
C ARG A 84 -1.25 -19.69 20.94
N SER A 85 -1.64 -20.51 19.98
CA SER A 85 -0.67 -21.15 19.11
C SER A 85 0.05 -20.10 18.24
N GLU A 86 1.32 -20.38 17.91
CA GLU A 86 2.14 -19.50 17.08
C GLU A 86 1.52 -19.20 15.70
N ASN A 87 0.66 -20.09 15.21
CA ASN A 87 0.03 -19.98 13.89
C ASN A 87 -1.36 -19.31 13.90
N ASP A 88 -1.87 -18.90 15.06
CA ASP A 88 -3.20 -18.28 15.16
C ASP A 88 -3.18 -16.84 14.61
N LEU A 89 -4.00 -16.56 13.61
CA LEU A 89 -4.19 -15.23 13.03
C LEU A 89 -5.25 -14.40 13.78
N GLY A 90 -6.09 -15.06 14.60
CA GLY A 90 -7.10 -14.42 15.45
C GLY A 90 -6.48 -13.81 16.71
N ARG A 91 -7.00 -12.69 17.22
CA ARG A 91 -6.51 -12.05 18.45
C ARG A 91 -7.54 -11.97 19.56
N PHE A 92 -8.80 -11.68 19.25
CA PHE A 92 -9.79 -11.24 20.24
C PHE A 92 -10.99 -12.17 20.41
N GLY A 93 -11.13 -13.26 19.62
CA GLY A 93 -12.32 -14.12 19.65
C GLY A 93 -13.62 -13.39 19.24
N LEU A 94 -13.51 -12.15 18.77
CA LEU A 94 -14.62 -11.30 18.34
C LEU A 94 -14.60 -11.03 16.84
N GLY A 95 -13.52 -11.31 16.14
CA GLY A 95 -13.26 -10.91 14.76
C GLY A 95 -14.39 -11.31 13.82
N MET A 96 -14.77 -12.59 13.79
CA MET A 96 -15.84 -13.08 12.92
C MET A 96 -17.16 -12.32 13.12
N LYS A 97 -17.62 -12.17 14.37
CA LYS A 97 -18.90 -11.52 14.69
C LYS A 97 -18.88 -10.02 14.39
N MET A 98 -17.82 -9.34 14.86
CA MET A 98 -17.69 -7.89 14.66
C MET A 98 -17.46 -7.53 13.18
N ALA A 99 -16.62 -8.28 12.48
CA ALA A 99 -16.41 -8.11 11.05
C ALA A 99 -17.71 -8.31 10.28
N SER A 100 -18.38 -9.45 10.47
CA SER A 100 -19.62 -9.80 9.76
C SER A 100 -20.75 -8.81 10.06
N LEU A 101 -21.08 -8.60 11.33
CA LEU A 101 -22.22 -7.75 11.73
C LEU A 101 -21.95 -6.27 11.47
N SER A 102 -20.71 -5.84 11.24
CA SER A 102 -20.42 -4.50 10.75
C SER A 102 -20.92 -4.29 9.30
N GLN A 103 -21.06 -5.37 8.53
CA GLN A 103 -21.46 -5.33 7.11
C GLN A 103 -22.92 -5.73 6.88
N CYS A 104 -23.45 -6.66 7.67
CA CYS A 104 -24.76 -7.24 7.49
C CYS A 104 -25.59 -7.22 8.78
N ARG A 105 -26.91 -7.47 8.70
CA ARG A 105 -27.78 -7.65 9.86
C ARG A 105 -27.98 -9.13 10.21
N THR A 106 -27.72 -10.03 9.27
CA THR A 106 -27.89 -11.47 9.50
C THR A 106 -26.59 -12.20 9.16
N LEU A 107 -25.95 -12.73 10.20
CA LEU A 107 -24.77 -13.61 10.11
C LEU A 107 -25.21 -15.04 10.38
N ILE A 108 -25.02 -15.95 9.41
CA ILE A 108 -25.23 -17.38 9.58
C ILE A 108 -23.86 -18.05 9.50
N VAL A 109 -23.60 -18.98 10.42
CA VAL A 109 -22.41 -19.83 10.36
C VAL A 109 -22.90 -21.28 10.34
N MET A 110 -22.49 -22.00 9.31
CA MET A 110 -22.76 -23.41 9.10
C MET A 110 -21.42 -24.16 9.09
N THR A 111 -21.34 -25.30 9.72
CA THR A 111 -20.06 -26.02 9.86
C THR A 111 -20.28 -27.53 9.86
N LYS A 112 -19.29 -28.26 9.34
CA LYS A 112 -19.29 -29.74 9.32
C LYS A 112 -18.08 -30.27 10.08
N LYS A 113 -18.32 -31.19 11.01
CA LYS A 113 -17.28 -31.94 11.71
C LYS A 113 -17.79 -33.33 12.10
N ASN A 114 -16.97 -34.33 11.98
CA ASN A 114 -17.33 -35.73 12.29
C ASN A 114 -18.61 -36.18 11.53
N GLY A 115 -18.81 -35.77 10.30
CA GLY A 115 -19.96 -36.13 9.47
C GLY A 115 -21.25 -35.33 9.76
N MET A 116 -21.32 -34.59 10.86
CA MET A 116 -22.51 -33.81 11.23
C MET A 116 -22.39 -32.35 10.80
N ILE A 117 -23.49 -31.79 10.27
CA ILE A 117 -23.60 -30.39 9.92
C ILE A 117 -24.47 -29.68 10.97
N SER A 118 -24.01 -28.54 11.45
CA SER A 118 -24.71 -27.67 12.38
C SER A 118 -24.70 -26.23 11.89
N ALA A 119 -25.74 -25.46 12.17
CA ALA A 119 -25.81 -24.06 11.82
C ALA A 119 -26.38 -23.20 12.94
N ALA A 120 -25.85 -22.00 13.09
CA ALA A 120 -26.34 -20.99 14.03
C ALA A 120 -26.28 -19.59 13.40
N SER A 121 -27.15 -18.68 13.87
CA SER A 121 -27.25 -17.33 13.32
C SER A 121 -27.42 -16.28 14.40
N TRP A 122 -26.70 -15.19 14.23
CA TRP A 122 -27.04 -13.90 14.80
C TRP A 122 -27.86 -13.10 13.78
N ASP A 123 -29.11 -12.83 14.17
CA ASP A 123 -30.04 -11.98 13.44
C ASP A 123 -30.36 -10.76 14.30
N LEU A 124 -29.90 -9.58 13.88
CA LEU A 124 -30.00 -8.38 14.69
C LEU A 124 -31.44 -7.91 14.90
N ASP A 125 -32.30 -8.13 13.90
CA ASP A 125 -33.71 -7.76 14.01
C ASP A 125 -34.42 -8.68 15.01
N TYR A 126 -34.05 -9.96 15.05
CA TYR A 126 -34.55 -10.91 16.04
C TYR A 126 -34.04 -10.60 17.45
N ILE A 127 -32.74 -10.21 17.60
CA ILE A 127 -32.19 -9.77 18.90
C ILE A 127 -32.96 -8.55 19.44
N VAL A 128 -33.28 -7.59 18.57
CA VAL A 128 -34.08 -6.41 18.93
C VAL A 128 -35.49 -6.81 19.34
N GLN A 129 -36.14 -7.69 18.58
CA GLN A 129 -37.48 -8.18 18.86
C GLN A 129 -37.56 -8.92 20.21
N GLN A 130 -36.60 -9.80 20.47
CA GLN A 130 -36.55 -10.58 21.71
C GLN A 130 -35.98 -9.81 22.90
N ASN A 131 -35.32 -8.68 22.65
CA ASN A 131 -34.60 -7.86 23.66
C ASN A 131 -33.62 -8.69 24.52
N ASN A 132 -33.00 -9.73 23.96
CA ASN A 132 -32.04 -10.61 24.63
C ASN A 132 -31.01 -11.21 23.67
N TRP A 133 -30.02 -11.92 24.21
CA TRP A 133 -29.00 -12.67 23.45
C TRP A 133 -29.56 -13.98 22.90
N SER A 134 -30.46 -13.92 21.92
CA SER A 134 -31.08 -15.12 21.30
C SER A 134 -30.34 -15.52 20.05
N LEU A 135 -29.58 -16.60 20.13
CA LEU A 135 -28.93 -17.26 19.01
C LEU A 135 -29.97 -18.19 18.33
N LYS A 136 -30.16 -18.03 17.02
CA LYS A 136 -30.98 -18.97 16.23
C LYS A 136 -30.14 -20.22 15.89
N THR A 137 -30.74 -21.39 16.03
CA THR A 137 -30.24 -22.67 15.51
C THR A 137 -31.21 -23.22 14.49
N PHE A 138 -30.76 -24.10 13.62
CA PHE A 138 -31.54 -24.57 12.48
C PHE A 138 -31.68 -26.09 12.45
N SER A 139 -32.80 -26.57 11.97
CA SER A 139 -33.03 -27.96 11.64
C SER A 139 -32.27 -28.36 10.36
N GLU A 140 -32.12 -29.63 10.11
CA GLU A 140 -31.44 -30.14 8.92
C GLU A 140 -32.12 -29.69 7.61
N ASP A 141 -33.46 -29.67 7.58
CA ASP A 141 -34.24 -29.21 6.41
C ASP A 141 -34.02 -27.71 6.12
N GLU A 142 -33.86 -26.88 7.16
CA GLU A 142 -33.58 -25.47 6.99
C GLU A 142 -32.14 -25.24 6.53
N ILE A 143 -31.17 -26.03 7.05
CA ILE A 143 -29.78 -25.96 6.69
C ILE A 143 -29.53 -26.22 5.21
N GLN A 144 -30.29 -27.17 4.61
CA GLN A 144 -30.19 -27.54 3.20
C GLN A 144 -30.51 -26.38 2.24
N GLN A 145 -31.26 -25.38 2.70
CA GLN A 145 -31.65 -24.22 1.89
C GLN A 145 -30.59 -23.10 1.86
N PHE A 146 -29.53 -23.21 2.68
CA PHE A 146 -28.53 -22.18 2.73
C PHE A 146 -27.48 -22.30 1.60
N PRO A 147 -26.99 -21.18 1.06
CA PRO A 147 -25.81 -21.18 0.19
C PRO A 147 -24.63 -21.93 0.88
N GLY A 148 -23.87 -22.68 0.10
CA GLY A 148 -22.71 -23.40 0.63
C GLY A 148 -23.03 -24.78 1.28
N TYR A 149 -24.32 -25.15 1.44
CA TYR A 149 -24.67 -26.49 1.95
C TYR A 149 -24.05 -27.60 1.10
N ASN A 150 -24.22 -27.54 -0.22
CA ASN A 150 -23.72 -28.54 -1.15
C ASN A 150 -22.17 -28.65 -1.09
N TYR A 151 -21.48 -27.56 -0.81
CA TYR A 151 -20.03 -27.56 -0.59
C TYR A 151 -19.66 -28.36 0.66
N LEU A 152 -20.33 -28.12 1.79
CA LEU A 152 -20.07 -28.88 3.03
C LEU A 152 -20.44 -30.37 2.90
N MET A 153 -21.42 -30.71 2.09
CA MET A 153 -21.79 -32.10 1.88
C MET A 153 -20.64 -32.92 1.29
N VAL A 154 -19.88 -32.35 0.36
CA VAL A 154 -18.75 -33.03 -0.30
C VAL A 154 -17.44 -32.92 0.46
N CYS A 155 -17.30 -31.95 1.37
CA CYS A 155 -16.13 -31.82 2.23
C CYS A 155 -16.15 -32.84 3.39
N GLU A 156 -15.00 -33.30 3.85
CA GLU A 156 -14.85 -34.08 5.09
C GLU A 156 -15.22 -33.21 6.31
N SER A 157 -14.71 -32.00 6.34
CA SER A 157 -14.96 -30.95 7.33
C SER A 157 -14.87 -29.57 6.69
N GLY A 158 -15.41 -28.54 7.36
CA GLY A 158 -15.30 -27.18 6.87
C GLY A 158 -16.28 -26.23 7.54
N THR A 159 -16.21 -24.96 7.16
CA THR A 159 -17.08 -23.91 7.67
C THR A 159 -17.59 -23.02 6.52
N VAL A 160 -18.83 -22.57 6.65
CA VAL A 160 -19.49 -21.63 5.74
C VAL A 160 -19.99 -20.46 6.55
N VAL A 161 -19.59 -19.24 6.19
CA VAL A 161 -20.04 -17.99 6.80
C VAL A 161 -20.87 -17.24 5.78
N ILE A 162 -22.13 -16.94 6.11
CA ILE A 162 -23.09 -16.31 5.20
C ILE A 162 -23.52 -14.96 5.77
N TRP A 163 -23.49 -13.93 4.95
CA TRP A 163 -23.98 -12.58 5.24
C TRP A 163 -25.23 -12.29 4.42
N LYS A 164 -26.27 -11.80 5.08
CA LYS A 164 -27.49 -11.34 4.46
C LYS A 164 -27.93 -10.00 5.06
N ASN A 165 -28.78 -9.25 4.37
CA ASN A 165 -29.30 -7.95 4.80
C ASN A 165 -28.20 -6.90 5.00
N PHE A 166 -27.67 -6.39 3.89
CA PHE A 166 -26.60 -5.38 3.83
C PHE A 166 -27.15 -3.95 4.04
N ASP A 167 -27.77 -3.69 5.22
CA ASP A 167 -28.52 -2.48 5.52
C ASP A 167 -27.70 -1.18 5.37
N ARG A 168 -26.41 -1.21 5.70
CA ARG A 168 -25.54 -0.03 5.58
C ARG A 168 -25.26 0.29 4.12
N LEU A 169 -24.89 -0.71 3.36
CA LEU A 169 -24.64 -0.53 1.93
C LEU A 169 -25.91 -0.09 1.20
N GLN A 170 -27.07 -0.66 1.55
CA GLN A 170 -28.35 -0.25 0.98
C GLN A 170 -28.73 1.20 1.29
N LYS A 171 -28.40 1.69 2.50
CA LYS A 171 -28.70 3.08 2.91
C LYS A 171 -27.78 4.10 2.25
N GLU A 172 -26.51 3.74 2.02
CA GLU A 172 -25.48 4.63 1.48
C GLU A 172 -25.48 4.65 -0.06
N SER A 173 -26.08 3.67 -0.69
CA SER A 173 -26.00 3.42 -2.12
C SER A 173 -27.16 4.01 -2.90
N ALA A 174 -26.87 4.67 -4.02
CA ALA A 174 -27.87 5.04 -5.02
C ALA A 174 -28.20 3.85 -5.96
N ASN A 175 -27.25 2.94 -6.17
CA ASN A 175 -27.39 1.71 -6.95
C ASN A 175 -26.69 0.57 -6.23
N PHE A 176 -27.41 -0.11 -5.37
CA PHE A 176 -26.88 -1.19 -4.52
C PHE A 176 -26.08 -2.24 -5.30
N HIS A 177 -26.58 -2.64 -6.46
CA HIS A 177 -25.95 -3.65 -7.30
C HIS A 177 -24.55 -3.25 -7.73
N GLN A 178 -24.43 -2.04 -8.29
CA GLN A 178 -23.14 -1.50 -8.74
C GLN A 178 -22.17 -1.31 -7.58
N ASP A 179 -22.63 -0.72 -6.48
CA ASP A 179 -21.79 -0.45 -5.31
C ASP A 179 -21.35 -1.76 -4.62
N PHE A 180 -22.21 -2.79 -4.62
CA PHE A 180 -21.83 -4.10 -4.11
C PHE A 180 -20.74 -4.74 -4.98
N ASP A 181 -20.88 -4.71 -6.30
CA ASP A 181 -19.90 -5.27 -7.23
C ASP A 181 -18.56 -4.51 -7.16
N GLU A 182 -18.57 -3.18 -6.99
CA GLU A 182 -17.36 -2.40 -6.73
C GLU A 182 -16.66 -2.82 -5.45
N LYS A 183 -17.41 -3.07 -4.35
CA LYS A 183 -16.83 -3.59 -3.10
C LYS A 183 -16.23 -4.99 -3.28
N ILE A 184 -16.84 -5.83 -4.08
CA ILE A 184 -16.30 -7.16 -4.43
C ILE A 184 -14.97 -7.03 -5.19
N ASP A 185 -14.87 -6.12 -6.14
CA ASP A 185 -13.62 -5.89 -6.89
C ASP A 185 -12.49 -5.35 -5.98
N VAL A 186 -12.80 -4.41 -5.09
CA VAL A 186 -11.87 -3.93 -4.06
C VAL A 186 -11.44 -5.07 -3.14
N THR A 187 -12.39 -5.93 -2.74
CA THR A 187 -12.12 -7.11 -1.90
C THR A 187 -11.18 -8.07 -2.60
N ARG A 188 -11.39 -8.37 -3.89
CA ARG A 188 -10.51 -9.24 -4.68
C ARG A 188 -9.06 -8.73 -4.67
N GLN A 189 -8.86 -7.44 -4.90
CA GLN A 189 -7.54 -6.82 -4.88
C GLN A 189 -6.91 -6.85 -3.48
N HIS A 190 -7.71 -6.58 -2.46
CA HIS A 190 -7.28 -6.63 -1.07
C HIS A 190 -6.81 -8.04 -0.67
N LEU A 191 -7.61 -9.06 -0.92
CA LEU A 191 -7.26 -10.46 -0.64
C LEU A 191 -6.01 -10.90 -1.40
N ALA A 192 -5.90 -10.51 -2.70
CA ALA A 192 -4.74 -10.78 -3.52
C ALA A 192 -3.46 -10.20 -2.93
N LEU A 193 -3.52 -9.01 -2.31
CA LEU A 193 -2.38 -8.36 -1.68
C LEU A 193 -2.09 -8.92 -0.30
N VAL A 194 -3.10 -8.99 0.59
CA VAL A 194 -2.86 -9.30 2.00
C VAL A 194 -2.50 -10.76 2.25
N PHE A 195 -2.98 -11.66 1.38
CA PHE A 195 -2.70 -13.09 1.46
C PHE A 195 -1.69 -13.58 0.42
N HIS A 196 -1.00 -12.69 -0.32
CA HIS A 196 -0.14 -13.11 -1.43
C HIS A 196 0.88 -14.19 -1.04
N ARG A 197 1.40 -14.18 0.21
CA ARG A 197 2.37 -15.18 0.70
C ARG A 197 1.73 -16.52 1.04
N PHE A 198 0.42 -16.57 1.29
CA PHE A 198 -0.33 -17.81 1.45
C PHE A 198 -0.71 -18.41 0.09
N LEU A 199 -0.90 -17.56 -0.91
CA LEU A 199 -1.24 -17.93 -2.29
C LEU A 199 -0.02 -18.38 -3.09
N ASP A 200 1.22 -18.06 -2.64
CA ASP A 200 2.46 -18.45 -3.30
C ASP A 200 2.99 -19.78 -2.74
N ALA A 201 3.11 -20.78 -3.61
CA ALA A 201 3.63 -22.10 -3.26
C ALA A 201 5.06 -22.05 -2.68
N THR A 202 5.89 -21.09 -3.11
CA THR A 202 7.29 -20.98 -2.65
C THR A 202 7.42 -20.50 -1.20
N GLU A 203 6.42 -19.85 -0.67
CA GLU A 203 6.38 -19.31 0.70
C GLU A 203 5.80 -20.30 1.72
N ARG A 204 5.16 -21.38 1.29
CA ARG A 204 4.51 -22.40 2.15
C ARG A 204 5.27 -23.71 2.16
N VAL A 205 6.48 -23.70 2.67
CA VAL A 205 7.31 -24.91 2.77
C VAL A 205 6.58 -26.00 3.58
N GLY A 206 6.40 -27.17 2.98
CA GLY A 206 5.76 -28.35 3.62
C GLY A 206 4.22 -28.28 3.71
N LYS A 207 3.57 -27.24 3.19
CA LYS A 207 2.10 -27.12 3.11
C LYS A 207 1.68 -26.69 1.71
N PRO A 208 0.51 -27.16 1.21
CA PRO A 208 0.00 -26.67 -0.08
C PRO A 208 -0.31 -25.17 -0.04
N PRO A 209 -0.20 -24.45 -1.15
CA PRO A 209 -0.62 -23.06 -1.23
C PRO A 209 -2.12 -22.96 -0.97
N LEU A 210 -2.54 -21.86 -0.32
CA LEU A 210 -3.95 -21.54 -0.18
C LEU A 210 -4.52 -21.19 -1.55
N LYS A 211 -5.70 -21.69 -1.88
CA LYS A 211 -6.46 -21.29 -3.05
C LYS A 211 -7.66 -20.49 -2.61
N ILE A 212 -7.83 -19.29 -3.16
CA ILE A 212 -9.03 -18.46 -2.94
C ILE A 212 -9.73 -18.29 -4.28
N TYR A 213 -11.03 -18.54 -4.32
CA TYR A 213 -11.86 -18.33 -5.50
C TYR A 213 -12.98 -17.35 -5.17
N MET A 214 -13.36 -16.51 -6.12
CA MET A 214 -14.48 -15.58 -6.03
C MET A 214 -15.41 -15.80 -7.22
N ASN A 215 -16.61 -16.35 -6.98
CA ASN A 215 -17.53 -16.85 -8.00
C ASN A 215 -16.82 -17.68 -9.08
N GLY A 216 -15.96 -18.61 -8.66
CA GLY A 216 -15.22 -19.52 -9.54
C GLY A 216 -13.88 -18.97 -10.08
N ASP A 217 -13.64 -17.67 -10.04
CA ASP A 217 -12.40 -17.06 -10.49
C ASP A 217 -11.33 -17.09 -9.41
N GLN A 218 -10.19 -17.68 -9.71
CA GLN A 218 -9.08 -17.77 -8.77
C GLN A 218 -8.42 -16.41 -8.50
N VAL A 219 -8.29 -16.06 -7.23
CA VAL A 219 -7.54 -14.88 -6.77
C VAL A 219 -6.04 -15.17 -6.88
N LYS A 220 -5.34 -14.39 -7.70
CA LYS A 220 -3.88 -14.48 -7.88
C LYS A 220 -3.18 -13.50 -6.95
N GLY A 221 -2.19 -14.01 -6.20
CA GLY A 221 -1.44 -13.18 -5.25
C GLY A 221 -0.68 -12.04 -5.94
N ILE A 222 -0.72 -10.87 -5.30
CA ILE A 222 0.01 -9.67 -5.72
C ILE A 222 1.25 -9.54 -4.85
N ASP A 223 2.43 -9.85 -5.41
CA ASP A 223 3.69 -9.62 -4.72
C ASP A 223 4.09 -8.14 -4.80
N PRO A 224 4.05 -7.38 -3.69
CA PRO A 224 4.36 -5.96 -3.71
C PRO A 224 5.85 -5.67 -3.91
N PHE A 225 6.71 -6.68 -3.81
CA PHE A 225 8.15 -6.55 -3.97
C PHE A 225 8.65 -6.93 -5.36
N LEU A 226 7.80 -7.49 -6.21
CA LEU A 226 8.17 -8.03 -7.51
C LEU A 226 9.37 -8.98 -7.42
N THR A 227 9.37 -9.89 -6.46
CA THR A 227 10.51 -10.80 -6.18
C THR A 227 10.88 -11.68 -7.36
N LYS A 228 9.91 -11.98 -8.23
CA LYS A 228 10.09 -12.76 -9.47
C LYS A 228 10.68 -11.95 -10.63
N ASN A 229 10.75 -10.62 -10.51
CA ASN A 229 11.38 -9.78 -11.52
C ASN A 229 12.90 -9.75 -11.30
N PRO A 230 13.73 -10.15 -12.30
CA PRO A 230 15.18 -10.27 -12.13
C PRO A 230 15.89 -8.93 -11.89
N ALA A 231 15.23 -7.80 -12.17
CA ALA A 231 15.77 -6.47 -11.90
C ALA A 231 15.41 -5.92 -10.49
N THR A 232 14.64 -6.68 -9.70
CA THR A 232 14.39 -6.35 -8.29
C THR A 232 15.66 -6.59 -7.48
N GLN A 233 16.06 -5.62 -6.67
CA GLN A 233 17.21 -5.74 -5.79
C GLN A 233 16.74 -6.14 -4.37
N SER A 234 17.11 -7.33 -3.92
CA SER A 234 16.99 -7.74 -2.52
C SER A 234 18.27 -7.39 -1.76
N LEU A 235 18.15 -6.63 -0.67
CA LEU A 235 19.33 -6.08 0.05
C LEU A 235 19.79 -6.95 1.21
N GLY A 236 19.33 -8.19 1.27
CA GLY A 236 19.63 -9.09 2.37
C GLY A 236 18.61 -8.97 3.50
N GLU A 237 18.58 -9.98 4.36
CA GLU A 237 17.69 -10.04 5.50
C GLU A 237 18.44 -9.63 6.77
N ILE A 238 17.85 -8.74 7.55
CA ILE A 238 18.45 -8.15 8.75
C ILE A 238 17.61 -8.62 9.95
N PRO A 239 18.15 -9.47 10.83
CA PRO A 239 17.46 -9.83 12.07
C PRO A 239 17.56 -8.67 13.07
N LEU A 240 16.45 -8.32 13.69
CA LEU A 240 16.38 -7.43 14.85
C LEU A 240 15.78 -8.21 16.01
N THR A 241 16.21 -7.93 17.23
CA THR A 241 15.67 -8.57 18.44
C THR A 241 14.99 -7.53 19.32
N ILE A 242 13.77 -7.84 19.76
CA ILE A 242 13.00 -7.05 20.73
C ILE A 242 12.46 -7.99 21.80
N ASP A 243 12.74 -7.67 23.05
CA ASP A 243 12.25 -8.42 24.21
C ASP A 243 12.48 -9.95 24.07
N GLY A 244 13.61 -10.34 23.48
CA GLY A 244 13.97 -11.74 23.22
C GLY A 244 13.41 -12.33 21.91
N GLU A 245 12.44 -11.66 21.28
CA GLU A 245 11.79 -12.11 20.06
C GLU A 245 12.48 -11.59 18.80
N LYS A 246 12.55 -12.44 17.78
CA LYS A 246 13.23 -12.13 16.51
C LYS A 246 12.27 -11.54 15.49
N ILE A 247 12.61 -10.36 14.97
CA ILE A 247 11.95 -9.70 13.85
C ILE A 247 12.86 -9.78 12.64
N LEU A 248 12.31 -10.14 11.49
CA LEU A 248 13.07 -10.20 10.23
C LEU A 248 12.73 -9.00 9.36
N VAL A 249 13.74 -8.21 8.99
CA VAL A 249 13.59 -7.04 8.13
C VAL A 249 14.31 -7.29 6.82
N LYS A 250 13.58 -7.21 5.70
CA LYS A 250 14.15 -7.42 4.37
C LYS A 250 13.82 -6.27 3.44
N PRO A 251 14.80 -5.41 3.14
CA PRO A 251 14.62 -4.30 2.22
C PRO A 251 14.69 -4.74 0.76
N TYR A 252 13.91 -4.07 -0.07
CA TYR A 252 13.88 -4.26 -1.52
C TYR A 252 13.92 -2.92 -2.25
N VAL A 253 14.53 -2.92 -3.43
CA VAL A 253 14.40 -1.83 -4.39
C VAL A 253 13.78 -2.40 -5.65
N LEU A 254 12.59 -1.91 -6.00
CA LEU A 254 11.86 -2.33 -7.19
C LEU A 254 12.62 -1.92 -8.45
N PRO A 255 12.36 -2.62 -9.57
CA PRO A 255 12.89 -2.22 -10.86
C PRO A 255 12.43 -0.82 -11.26
N ILE A 256 13.21 -0.13 -12.07
CA ILE A 256 12.71 1.08 -12.75
C ILE A 256 11.52 0.72 -13.64
N ILE A 257 10.60 1.67 -13.82
CA ILE A 257 9.31 1.46 -14.52
C ILE A 257 9.49 0.81 -15.89
N SER A 258 10.57 1.15 -16.64
CA SER A 258 10.86 0.55 -17.93
C SER A 258 11.21 -0.94 -17.90
N LYS A 259 11.57 -1.49 -16.74
CA LYS A 259 11.87 -2.91 -16.52
C LYS A 259 10.72 -3.66 -15.84
N ILE A 260 9.61 -2.98 -15.56
CA ILE A 260 8.37 -3.57 -15.03
C ILE A 260 7.44 -3.84 -16.20
N LYS A 261 6.93 -5.06 -16.33
CA LYS A 261 5.93 -5.41 -17.35
C LYS A 261 4.65 -4.61 -17.13
N LYS A 262 3.93 -4.27 -18.21
CA LYS A 262 2.66 -3.52 -18.12
C LYS A 262 1.63 -4.23 -17.23
N SER A 263 1.57 -5.57 -17.28
CA SER A 263 0.70 -6.38 -16.41
C SER A 263 1.08 -6.26 -14.93
N GLU A 264 2.37 -6.39 -14.59
CA GLU A 264 2.88 -6.23 -13.22
C GLU A 264 2.59 -4.80 -12.69
N LEU A 265 2.82 -3.79 -13.54
CA LEU A 265 2.57 -2.39 -13.17
C LEU A 265 1.07 -2.14 -12.90
N LYS A 266 0.18 -2.70 -13.74
CA LYS A 266 -1.27 -2.62 -13.54
C LYS A 266 -1.67 -3.26 -12.20
N THR A 267 -1.12 -4.43 -11.89
CA THR A 267 -1.38 -5.15 -10.64
C THR A 267 -0.91 -4.37 -9.40
N LEU A 268 0.17 -3.57 -9.52
CA LEU A 268 0.64 -2.68 -8.47
C LEU A 268 -0.15 -1.36 -8.37
N GLY A 269 -1.21 -1.17 -9.17
CA GLY A 269 -2.04 0.03 -9.17
C GLY A 269 -1.57 1.14 -10.12
N GLY A 270 -0.58 0.86 -10.98
CA GLY A 270 -0.08 1.83 -11.94
C GLY A 270 1.11 2.66 -11.42
N LYS A 271 1.49 3.67 -12.22
CA LYS A 271 2.67 4.50 -11.91
C LYS A 271 2.48 5.39 -10.69
N GLU A 272 1.30 5.94 -10.52
CA GLU A 272 0.95 6.86 -9.43
C GLU A 272 1.00 6.15 -8.07
N GLU A 273 0.45 4.93 -8.02
CA GLU A 273 0.42 4.10 -6.83
C GLU A 273 1.82 3.68 -6.34
N LEU A 274 2.82 3.58 -7.22
CA LEU A 274 4.19 3.24 -6.82
C LEU A 274 4.74 4.23 -5.79
N ARG A 275 4.42 5.52 -5.94
CA ARG A 275 4.82 6.56 -5.00
C ARG A 275 4.08 6.43 -3.67
N GLN A 276 2.78 6.21 -3.70
CA GLN A 276 1.94 6.12 -2.49
C GLN A 276 2.23 4.83 -1.71
N ARG A 277 2.60 3.75 -2.40
CA ARG A 277 2.87 2.43 -1.83
C ARG A 277 4.33 2.19 -1.45
N GLN A 278 5.18 3.24 -1.43
CA GLN A 278 6.54 3.12 -0.88
C GLN A 278 6.49 2.98 0.64
N GLY A 279 7.38 2.20 1.23
CA GLY A 279 7.40 2.11 2.69
C GLY A 279 7.57 0.70 3.23
N PHE A 280 7.20 0.59 4.49
CA PHE A 280 7.12 -0.67 5.19
C PHE A 280 5.92 -1.50 4.76
N TYR A 281 6.14 -2.82 4.79
CA TYR A 281 5.15 -3.87 4.61
C TYR A 281 5.27 -4.80 5.80
N ILE A 282 4.36 -4.65 6.77
CA ILE A 282 4.40 -5.36 8.05
C ILE A 282 3.57 -6.63 7.94
N TYR A 283 4.21 -7.76 8.17
CA TYR A 283 3.58 -9.07 8.15
C TYR A 283 3.54 -9.66 9.55
N ARG A 284 2.39 -10.19 9.94
CA ARG A 284 2.20 -11.02 11.11
C ARG A 284 1.88 -12.45 10.64
N ASN A 285 2.77 -13.39 10.93
CA ASN A 285 2.62 -14.76 10.43
C ASN A 285 2.32 -14.85 8.93
N LYS A 286 3.09 -14.12 8.10
CA LYS A 286 2.92 -14.02 6.64
C LYS A 286 1.67 -13.24 6.18
N ARG A 287 0.74 -12.88 7.04
CA ARG A 287 -0.42 -12.06 6.76
C ARG A 287 0.01 -10.59 6.71
N LEU A 288 -0.15 -9.92 5.59
CA LEU A 288 0.15 -8.49 5.47
C LEU A 288 -0.89 -7.67 6.23
N ILE A 289 -0.44 -6.84 7.19
CA ILE A 289 -1.30 -6.04 8.06
C ILE A 289 -1.29 -4.58 7.60
N ILE A 290 -0.11 -4.03 7.38
CA ILE A 290 0.10 -2.63 7.04
C ILE A 290 1.08 -2.54 5.90
N TRP A 291 0.83 -1.62 4.97
CA TRP A 291 1.70 -1.40 3.82
C TRP A 291 1.72 0.06 3.38
N GLY A 292 2.77 0.43 2.65
CA GLY A 292 2.89 1.72 1.99
C GLY A 292 3.11 2.90 2.94
N THR A 293 3.68 2.69 4.11
CA THR A 293 3.94 3.77 5.07
C THR A 293 5.37 3.76 5.58
N TRP A 294 5.94 4.94 5.78
CA TRP A 294 7.22 5.12 6.46
C TRP A 294 7.07 5.44 7.96
N PHE A 295 5.86 5.40 8.52
CA PHE A 295 5.59 5.80 9.92
C PHE A 295 6.21 7.16 10.28
N ARG A 296 6.22 8.10 9.35
CA ARG A 296 6.83 9.45 9.49
C ARG A 296 8.35 9.45 9.75
N LEU A 297 9.06 8.35 9.49
CA LEU A 297 10.55 8.32 9.56
C LEU A 297 11.16 9.12 8.42
N VAL A 298 10.59 9.03 7.22
CA VAL A 298 10.92 9.83 6.05
C VAL A 298 9.65 10.27 5.33
N LYS A 299 9.73 11.35 4.57
CA LYS A 299 8.62 11.77 3.70
C LYS A 299 8.61 10.90 2.45
N GLN A 300 7.40 10.56 1.99
CA GLN A 300 7.22 9.91 0.69
C GLN A 300 7.62 10.88 -0.42
N ASN A 301 8.51 10.44 -1.32
CA ASN A 301 8.99 11.24 -2.43
C ASN A 301 9.16 10.39 -3.71
N GLU A 302 9.43 11.05 -4.83
CA GLU A 302 9.64 10.40 -6.11
C GLU A 302 10.89 9.51 -6.14
N LEU A 303 11.94 9.92 -5.47
CA LEU A 303 13.22 9.19 -5.47
C LEU A 303 13.13 7.89 -4.63
N GLY A 304 12.29 7.90 -3.59
CA GLY A 304 12.04 6.75 -2.72
C GLY A 304 10.98 5.77 -3.24
N LYS A 305 10.28 6.07 -4.33
CA LYS A 305 9.09 5.32 -4.79
C LYS A 305 9.34 3.83 -5.10
N LEU A 306 10.58 3.45 -5.35
CA LEU A 306 10.96 2.05 -5.58
C LEU A 306 11.34 1.31 -4.30
N ALA A 307 11.50 2.01 -3.17
CA ALA A 307 11.90 1.43 -1.91
C ALA A 307 10.72 0.72 -1.21
N ARG A 308 10.93 -0.52 -0.79
CA ARG A 308 10.00 -1.35 -0.01
C ARG A 308 10.78 -2.04 1.10
N VAL A 309 10.19 -2.13 2.28
CA VAL A 309 10.83 -2.82 3.42
C VAL A 309 9.84 -3.81 4.02
N ARG A 310 10.10 -5.10 3.82
CA ARG A 310 9.35 -6.17 4.48
C ARG A 310 9.78 -6.29 5.93
N VAL A 311 8.83 -6.42 6.84
CA VAL A 311 9.04 -6.66 8.26
C VAL A 311 8.14 -7.80 8.69
N ASP A 312 8.73 -8.91 9.09
CA ASP A 312 8.01 -10.08 9.62
C ASP A 312 8.05 -10.05 11.16
N ILE A 313 6.89 -10.02 11.79
CA ILE A 313 6.73 -10.00 13.25
C ILE A 313 6.00 -11.25 13.74
N PRO A 314 6.43 -11.85 14.87
CA PRO A 314 5.69 -12.92 15.52
C PRO A 314 4.48 -12.39 16.29
N ASN A 315 3.52 -13.27 16.61
CA ASN A 315 2.30 -12.93 17.40
C ASN A 315 2.62 -12.41 18.79
N THR A 316 3.72 -12.90 19.38
CA THR A 316 4.16 -12.52 20.73
C THR A 316 4.40 -11.03 20.89
N LEU A 317 4.64 -10.31 19.77
CA LEU A 317 4.89 -8.88 19.76
C LEU A 317 3.64 -8.03 19.43
N ASP A 318 2.45 -8.61 19.34
CA ASP A 318 1.21 -7.91 18.99
C ASP A 318 0.92 -6.68 19.87
N SER A 319 1.22 -6.80 21.18
CA SER A 319 1.02 -5.70 22.14
C SER A 319 1.97 -4.53 21.92
N LEU A 320 3.21 -4.80 21.47
CA LEU A 320 4.22 -3.77 21.21
C LEU A 320 3.92 -2.96 19.94
N TRP A 321 3.30 -3.60 18.96
CA TRP A 321 2.94 -2.96 17.70
C TRP A 321 1.58 -2.25 17.76
N ASP A 322 0.87 -2.34 18.90
CA ASP A 322 -0.44 -1.74 19.12
C ASP A 322 -1.40 -2.01 17.95
N ILE A 323 -1.42 -3.29 17.52
CA ILE A 323 -2.23 -3.73 16.40
C ILE A 323 -3.70 -3.67 16.82
N ASP A 324 -4.51 -2.91 16.08
CA ASP A 324 -5.95 -2.80 16.34
C ASP A 324 -6.72 -4.08 16.00
N VAL A 325 -7.98 -4.15 16.45
CA VAL A 325 -8.86 -5.29 16.22
C VAL A 325 -9.06 -5.57 14.74
N LYS A 326 -9.10 -4.53 13.93
CA LYS A 326 -9.30 -4.60 12.46
C LYS A 326 -8.01 -4.90 11.70
N LYS A 327 -6.88 -5.01 12.39
CA LYS A 327 -5.54 -5.16 11.77
C LYS A 327 -5.24 -4.08 10.70
N SER A 328 -5.86 -2.87 10.85
CA SER A 328 -5.74 -1.75 9.92
C SER A 328 -4.76 -0.68 10.37
N LYS A 329 -4.39 -0.69 11.64
CA LYS A 329 -3.45 0.25 12.24
C LYS A 329 -2.44 -0.49 13.10
N ALA A 330 -1.20 -0.05 13.04
CA ALA A 330 -0.16 -0.40 14.00
C ALA A 330 0.72 0.83 14.22
N SER A 331 1.30 0.93 15.39
CA SER A 331 2.31 1.92 15.71
C SER A 331 3.69 1.31 15.70
N LEU A 332 4.68 2.06 15.22
CA LEU A 332 6.04 1.60 15.20
C LEU A 332 6.61 1.58 16.64
N PRO A 333 7.04 0.41 17.17
CA PRO A 333 7.60 0.35 18.50
C PRO A 333 8.84 1.25 18.66
N TYR A 334 8.87 2.03 19.73
CA TYR A 334 9.96 2.97 19.96
C TYR A 334 11.35 2.28 20.01
N LYS A 335 11.40 1.07 20.58
CA LYS A 335 12.63 0.29 20.75
C LYS A 335 13.37 0.01 19.44
N ILE A 336 12.64 -0.21 18.33
CA ILE A 336 13.25 -0.49 17.01
C ILE A 336 13.22 0.69 16.06
N LYS A 337 12.60 1.80 16.45
CA LYS A 337 12.43 2.97 15.58
C LYS A 337 13.76 3.44 14.99
N LYS A 338 14.83 3.51 15.79
CA LYS A 338 16.16 3.92 15.35
C LYS A 338 16.79 2.94 14.38
N SER A 339 16.69 1.63 14.65
CA SER A 339 17.23 0.58 13.77
C SER A 339 16.50 0.56 12.42
N LEU A 340 15.17 0.66 12.44
CA LEU A 340 14.36 0.74 11.22
C LEU A 340 14.64 2.02 10.44
N ALA A 341 14.85 3.17 11.10
CA ALA A 341 15.20 4.42 10.42
C ALA A 341 16.50 4.28 9.61
N ASN A 342 17.55 3.66 10.18
CA ASN A 342 18.80 3.42 9.46
C ASN A 342 18.59 2.53 8.21
N ILE A 343 17.79 1.47 8.35
CA ILE A 343 17.45 0.59 7.22
C ILE A 343 16.70 1.36 6.13
N VAL A 344 15.76 2.22 6.52
CA VAL A 344 15.00 3.07 5.58
C VAL A 344 15.93 4.01 4.83
N TYR A 345 16.81 4.74 5.52
CA TYR A 345 17.76 5.66 4.87
C TYR A 345 18.65 4.95 3.86
N GLN A 346 19.15 3.76 4.19
CA GLN A 346 19.95 2.97 3.26
C GLN A 346 19.13 2.49 2.05
N THR A 347 17.87 2.06 2.27
CA THR A 347 16.98 1.55 1.21
C THR A 347 16.55 2.67 0.27
N VAL A 348 16.12 3.81 0.82
CA VAL A 348 15.76 5.00 0.05
C VAL A 348 16.96 5.51 -0.74
N GLY A 349 18.14 5.60 -0.13
CA GLY A 349 19.38 6.02 -0.81
C GLY A 349 19.75 5.09 -1.98
N LYS A 350 19.48 3.78 -1.89
CA LYS A 350 19.64 2.86 -3.03
C LYS A 350 18.58 3.06 -4.10
N SER A 351 17.32 3.30 -3.72
CA SER A 351 16.25 3.68 -4.65
C SER A 351 16.61 4.94 -5.43
N GLU A 352 17.11 5.97 -4.73
CA GLU A 352 17.58 7.21 -5.35
C GLU A 352 18.72 6.96 -6.34
N LYS A 353 19.69 6.12 -5.98
CA LYS A 353 20.78 5.76 -6.89
C LYS A 353 20.25 5.08 -8.15
N VAL A 354 19.32 4.12 -8.03
CA VAL A 354 18.69 3.46 -9.19
C VAL A 354 17.97 4.47 -10.08
N TYR A 355 17.37 5.49 -9.47
CA TYR A 355 16.65 6.54 -10.20
C TYR A 355 17.61 7.52 -10.88
N ARG A 356 18.67 7.97 -10.18
CA ARG A 356 19.70 8.88 -10.71
C ARG A 356 20.58 8.22 -11.77
N TYR A 357 20.87 6.92 -11.69
CA TYR A 357 21.62 6.18 -12.73
C TYR A 357 20.92 6.15 -14.08
N ARG A 358 19.65 6.52 -14.16
CA ARG A 358 18.95 6.78 -15.43
C ARG A 358 19.48 8.01 -16.17
N GLY A 359 20.18 8.90 -15.46
CA GLY A 359 20.81 10.09 -16.02
C GLY A 359 22.24 9.92 -16.51
N ARG A 360 22.89 8.75 -16.34
CA ARG A 360 24.10 8.48 -17.11
C ARG A 360 23.67 8.27 -18.54
N LYS A 361 23.79 9.33 -19.35
CA LYS A 361 23.76 9.27 -20.81
C LYS A 361 24.46 8.00 -21.25
N VAL A 362 23.80 7.23 -22.10
CA VAL A 362 24.47 6.63 -23.22
C VAL A 362 25.18 7.81 -23.86
N GLN A 363 26.50 7.93 -23.66
CA GLN A 363 27.31 8.83 -24.44
C GLN A 363 27.05 8.44 -25.89
N ASN A 364 26.19 9.21 -26.53
CA ASN A 364 26.17 9.27 -27.96
C ASN A 364 27.46 10.06 -28.23
N ASP A 365 28.53 9.38 -28.63
CA ASP A 365 29.87 9.92 -28.88
C ASP A 365 29.89 11.07 -29.93
N GLN A 366 28.69 11.50 -30.38
CA GLN A 366 28.52 12.54 -31.38
C GLN A 366 27.92 13.86 -30.84
N LEU A 367 27.53 13.94 -29.56
CA LEU A 367 26.96 15.18 -28.99
C LEU A 367 27.90 15.78 -27.92
N VAL A 368 28.58 16.82 -28.28
CA VAL A 368 29.38 17.63 -27.33
C VAL A 368 28.43 18.62 -26.65
N HIS A 369 28.39 18.55 -25.30
CA HIS A 369 27.53 19.44 -24.51
C HIS A 369 28.19 20.75 -24.21
N VAL A 370 27.42 21.85 -24.16
CA VAL A 370 27.88 23.20 -23.79
C VAL A 370 28.32 23.25 -22.33
N TRP A 371 27.68 22.44 -21.45
CA TRP A 371 27.96 22.44 -20.02
C TRP A 371 28.47 21.07 -19.53
N ASN A 372 29.55 21.10 -18.76
CA ASN A 372 30.02 19.95 -17.97
C ASN A 372 29.42 20.06 -16.57
N VAL A 373 28.75 18.99 -16.11
CA VAL A 373 28.24 18.90 -14.74
C VAL A 373 29.28 18.20 -13.90
N ILE A 374 29.78 18.88 -12.87
CA ILE A 374 30.75 18.37 -11.91
C ILE A 374 30.01 18.07 -10.61
N ASP A 375 30.06 16.83 -10.16
CA ASP A 375 29.56 16.39 -8.86
C ASP A 375 30.73 16.31 -7.87
N ASP A 376 30.78 17.27 -6.96
CA ASP A 376 31.73 17.24 -5.85
C ASP A 376 30.98 16.95 -4.55
N ARG A 377 31.01 15.68 -4.12
CA ARG A 377 30.45 15.17 -2.86
C ARG A 377 28.99 15.56 -2.61
N GLY A 378 28.17 15.55 -3.67
CA GLY A 378 26.74 15.88 -3.60
C GLY A 378 26.42 17.36 -3.82
N THR A 379 27.42 18.18 -4.14
CA THR A 379 27.24 19.55 -4.62
C THR A 379 27.49 19.57 -6.11
N PHE A 380 26.48 19.96 -6.88
CA PHE A 380 26.60 20.06 -8.34
C PHE A 380 27.08 21.44 -8.74
N SER A 381 28.14 21.48 -9.53
CA SER A 381 28.60 22.69 -10.20
C SER A 381 28.55 22.51 -11.71
N TYR A 382 28.34 23.60 -12.41
CA TYR A 382 28.26 23.62 -13.86
C TYR A 382 29.42 24.43 -14.41
N ARG A 383 30.20 23.83 -15.31
CA ARG A 383 31.28 24.52 -16.02
C ARG A 383 31.04 24.48 -17.52
N ILE A 384 31.41 25.54 -18.20
CA ILE A 384 31.35 25.58 -19.66
C ILE A 384 32.36 24.60 -20.23
N ASN A 385 31.92 23.83 -21.20
CA ASN A 385 32.76 22.87 -21.89
C ASN A 385 33.65 23.62 -22.92
N LYS A 386 34.92 23.80 -22.59
CA LYS A 386 35.89 24.46 -23.48
C LYS A 386 36.18 23.66 -24.77
N ASP A 387 35.82 22.37 -24.81
CA ASP A 387 35.90 21.56 -26.03
C ASP A 387 34.69 21.72 -26.96
N PHE A 388 33.70 22.49 -26.57
CA PHE A 388 32.54 22.77 -27.40
C PHE A 388 32.94 23.54 -28.67
N PRO A 389 32.52 23.10 -29.88
CA PRO A 389 32.99 23.70 -31.14
C PRO A 389 32.83 25.21 -31.23
N ALA A 390 31.70 25.74 -30.77
CA ALA A 390 31.46 27.19 -30.78
C ALA A 390 32.39 27.94 -29.80
N TYR A 391 32.78 27.34 -28.68
CA TYR A 391 33.77 27.94 -27.75
C TYR A 391 35.13 28.05 -28.44
N LYS A 392 35.60 27.00 -29.09
CA LYS A 392 36.88 27.00 -29.83
C LYS A 392 36.90 28.00 -30.97
N LEU A 393 35.76 28.14 -31.69
CA LEU A 393 35.65 29.18 -32.68
C LEU A 393 35.73 30.59 -32.12
N LEU A 394 35.08 30.82 -30.96
CA LEU A 394 35.11 32.10 -30.28
C LEU A 394 36.52 32.44 -29.73
N GLU A 395 37.14 31.46 -29.10
CA GLU A 395 38.51 31.56 -28.55
C GLU A 395 39.54 31.91 -29.65
N ASN A 396 39.44 31.28 -30.81
CA ASN A 396 40.30 31.55 -31.95
C ASN A 396 40.01 32.90 -32.68
N ALA A 397 38.80 33.43 -32.48
CA ALA A 397 38.42 34.73 -33.07
C ALA A 397 38.77 35.94 -32.21
N LEU A 398 39.11 35.72 -30.94
CA LEU A 398 39.44 36.81 -30.01
C LEU A 398 40.95 37.08 -29.97
N ASP A 399 41.33 38.35 -29.84
CA ASP A 399 42.71 38.74 -29.60
C ASP A 399 43.15 38.43 -28.15
N GLU A 400 44.48 38.44 -27.90
CA GLU A 400 45.06 38.11 -26.56
C GLU A 400 44.56 39.05 -25.45
N LYS A 401 44.08 40.24 -25.76
CA LYS A 401 43.57 41.21 -24.78
C LYS A 401 42.09 40.91 -24.40
N SER A 402 41.32 40.30 -25.30
CA SER A 402 39.91 40.00 -25.12
C SER A 402 39.68 38.62 -24.49
N GLN A 403 40.62 37.70 -24.57
CA GLN A 403 40.51 36.36 -23.95
C GLN A 403 40.28 36.40 -22.42
N PRO A 404 40.99 37.19 -21.60
CA PRO A 404 40.76 37.30 -20.16
C PRO A 404 39.36 37.83 -19.82
N LEU A 405 38.76 38.67 -20.70
CA LEU A 405 37.44 39.19 -20.51
C LEU A 405 36.37 38.11 -20.75
N LEU A 406 36.59 37.26 -21.77
CA LEU A 406 35.74 36.09 -21.99
C LEU A 406 35.76 35.13 -20.83
N ASP A 407 36.96 34.75 -20.32
CA ASP A 407 37.10 33.85 -19.19
C ASP A 407 36.42 34.41 -17.92
N SER A 408 36.58 35.70 -17.66
CA SER A 408 35.89 36.36 -16.54
C SER A 408 34.39 36.34 -16.67
N PHE A 409 33.87 36.58 -17.87
CA PHE A 409 32.43 36.53 -18.17
C PHE A 409 31.87 35.11 -17.99
N LEU A 410 32.56 34.10 -18.51
CA LEU A 410 32.18 32.70 -18.34
C LEU A 410 32.20 32.26 -16.88
N GLN A 411 33.17 32.71 -16.10
CA GLN A 411 33.26 32.41 -14.67
C GLN A 411 32.06 33.03 -13.89
N ILE A 412 31.60 34.22 -14.29
CA ILE A 412 30.40 34.84 -13.71
C ILE A 412 29.16 34.02 -14.07
N LEU A 413 29.07 33.52 -15.29
CA LEU A 413 27.94 32.64 -15.71
C LEU A 413 27.94 31.33 -14.96
N GLU A 414 29.08 30.66 -14.83
CA GLU A 414 29.24 29.41 -14.08
C GLU A 414 28.79 29.57 -12.63
N ASN A 415 29.25 30.64 -11.96
CA ASN A 415 28.92 30.93 -10.56
C ASN A 415 27.43 31.27 -10.36
N LYS A 416 26.86 32.04 -11.27
CA LYS A 416 25.43 32.40 -11.20
C LYS A 416 24.52 31.22 -11.56
N TRP A 417 24.90 30.39 -12.50
CA TRP A 417 24.11 29.23 -12.89
C TRP A 417 24.04 28.19 -11.77
N SER A 418 25.12 27.99 -11.04
CA SER A 418 25.13 27.18 -9.83
C SER A 418 24.15 27.70 -8.78
N LEU A 419 24.03 29.01 -8.61
CA LEU A 419 23.08 29.63 -7.67
C LEU A 419 21.62 29.49 -8.15
N TYR A 420 21.35 29.67 -9.44
CA TYR A 420 20.00 29.52 -10.02
C TYR A 420 19.54 28.05 -10.02
N SER A 421 20.41 27.08 -10.25
CA SER A 421 20.07 25.68 -10.17
C SER A 421 19.72 25.26 -8.74
N HIS A 422 20.38 25.81 -7.71
CA HIS A 422 19.99 25.64 -6.32
C HIS A 422 18.64 26.29 -5.99
N ILE A 423 18.37 27.48 -6.52
CA ILE A 423 17.09 28.17 -6.32
C ILE A 423 15.96 27.42 -7.05
N LEU A 424 16.17 26.95 -8.28
CA LEU A 424 15.20 26.12 -9.01
C LEU A 424 14.91 24.78 -8.30
N LEU A 425 15.91 24.14 -7.70
CA LEU A 425 15.74 22.96 -6.88
C LEU A 425 14.97 23.26 -5.58
N LEU A 426 15.23 24.39 -4.94
CA LEU A 426 14.51 24.84 -3.75
C LEU A 426 13.07 25.28 -4.09
N VAL A 427 12.85 25.93 -5.22
CA VAL A 427 11.53 26.35 -5.69
C VAL A 427 10.72 25.14 -6.17
N SER A 428 11.32 24.20 -6.89
CA SER A 428 10.62 22.96 -7.29
C SER A 428 10.27 22.06 -6.09
N SER A 429 11.06 22.07 -5.02
CA SER A 429 10.73 21.37 -3.79
C SER A 429 9.61 22.04 -2.98
N ASN A 430 9.38 23.33 -3.14
CA ASN A 430 8.32 24.09 -2.46
C ASN A 430 7.05 24.31 -3.30
N LEU A 431 7.09 24.13 -4.63
CA LEU A 431 5.95 24.29 -5.52
C LEU A 431 5.03 23.06 -5.62
N GLN A 432 5.22 22.03 -4.81
CA GLN A 432 4.33 20.86 -4.75
C GLN A 432 2.92 21.19 -4.19
N PHE A 433 2.59 22.45 -3.89
CA PHE A 433 1.27 22.86 -3.41
C PHE A 433 0.37 23.55 -4.44
N LEU A 434 0.82 23.75 -5.67
CA LEU A 434 -0.01 24.36 -6.70
C LEU A 434 0.01 23.47 -7.95
N ASN A 435 -1.13 22.83 -8.22
CA ASN A 435 -1.41 22.15 -9.50
C ASN A 435 -1.44 23.19 -10.63
N PHE A 436 -0.32 23.45 -11.27
CA PHE A 436 -0.29 24.28 -12.46
C PHE A 436 -0.16 23.42 -13.73
N HIS A 437 -1.11 23.61 -14.63
CA HIS A 437 -1.12 23.06 -15.98
C HIS A 437 0.00 23.74 -16.81
N PRO A 438 0.69 23.05 -17.75
CA PRO A 438 1.81 23.62 -18.52
C PRO A 438 1.52 24.87 -19.33
N TYR A 439 0.25 25.21 -19.57
CA TYR A 439 -0.20 26.39 -20.32
C TYR A 439 -0.16 27.72 -19.52
N GLU A 440 0.09 27.70 -18.22
CA GLU A 440 0.10 28.91 -17.39
C GLU A 440 1.51 29.50 -17.18
N TYR A 441 2.55 28.81 -17.62
CA TYR A 441 3.94 29.25 -17.45
C TYR A 441 4.25 30.55 -18.21
N ASP A 442 3.66 30.77 -19.38
CA ASP A 442 3.83 31.99 -20.19
C ASP A 442 3.20 33.25 -19.58
N LYS A 443 2.15 33.06 -18.77
CA LYS A 443 1.47 34.18 -18.12
C LYS A 443 2.24 34.76 -16.93
N TYR A 444 2.98 33.90 -16.22
CA TYR A 444 3.79 34.31 -15.04
C TYR A 444 5.08 35.02 -15.42
N LEU A 445 5.71 34.66 -16.53
CA LEU A 445 6.89 35.34 -17.05
C LEU A 445 6.60 36.78 -17.54
N GLN A 446 5.36 37.07 -17.90
CA GLN A 446 4.95 38.44 -18.25
C GLN A 446 4.64 39.33 -17.04
N THR A 447 4.34 38.77 -15.87
CA THR A 447 3.90 39.54 -14.68
C THR A 447 5.07 39.95 -13.75
N TYR A 448 6.22 39.32 -13.86
CA TYR A 448 7.41 39.66 -13.09
C TYR A 448 8.51 40.29 -13.95
N ARG A 449 8.16 41.28 -14.74
CA ARG A 449 9.13 42.27 -15.23
C ARG A 449 9.39 43.30 -14.13
N ALA A 450 10.21 42.91 -13.15
CA ALA A 450 10.86 43.92 -12.32
C ALA A 450 11.90 44.65 -13.18
N PRO A 451 11.96 45.98 -13.21
CA PRO A 451 12.96 46.73 -13.94
C PRO A 451 14.31 46.50 -13.22
N ILE A 452 15.20 45.73 -13.84
CA ILE A 452 16.62 45.75 -13.43
C ILE A 452 17.15 47.11 -13.87
N CYS A 453 17.21 48.05 -12.94
CA CYS A 453 17.99 49.28 -13.11
C CYS A 453 19.48 48.87 -13.17
N LEU A 454 20.01 48.80 -14.38
CA LEU A 454 21.46 48.87 -14.60
C LEU A 454 21.86 50.32 -14.63
N PRO A 455 22.87 50.76 -13.84
CA PRO A 455 23.41 52.12 -13.98
C PRO A 455 24.09 52.25 -15.35
N HIS A 456 23.86 53.38 -15.97
CA HIS A 456 24.36 53.84 -17.23
C HIS A 456 25.65 53.19 -17.75
N CYS A 457 25.54 52.43 -18.83
CA CYS A 457 26.61 52.20 -19.78
C CYS A 457 26.07 52.50 -21.18
N CYS A 458 26.50 53.65 -21.70
CA CYS A 458 26.26 54.09 -23.05
C CYS A 458 26.97 53.18 -24.07
N TYR A 459 26.24 52.35 -24.79
CA TYR A 459 26.68 51.86 -26.11
C TYR A 459 25.40 51.51 -26.94
N PRO A 460 25.14 52.23 -28.03
CA PRO A 460 23.92 52.01 -28.85
C PRO A 460 23.92 50.70 -29.67
N SER A 461 25.05 50.02 -29.81
CA SER A 461 25.18 48.84 -30.65
C SER A 461 24.67 47.54 -30.00
N LEU A 462 24.38 47.50 -28.69
CA LEU A 462 23.86 46.33 -28.01
C LEU A 462 22.33 46.24 -27.98
N GLN A 463 21.62 47.32 -28.26
CA GLN A 463 20.16 47.31 -28.32
C GLN A 463 19.61 46.60 -29.59
N GLN A 464 20.37 46.64 -30.68
CA GLN A 464 19.96 46.01 -31.94
C GLN A 464 20.17 44.48 -31.94
N ALA A 465 21.09 43.95 -31.11
CA ALA A 465 21.30 42.53 -30.91
C ALA A 465 20.22 41.87 -30.04
N TYR A 466 19.52 42.69 -29.20
CA TYR A 466 18.49 42.19 -28.31
C TYR A 466 17.14 41.90 -29.01
N TYR A 467 16.89 42.58 -30.14
CA TYR A 467 15.64 42.39 -30.90
C TYR A 467 15.69 41.27 -31.93
N ASN A 468 16.89 40.83 -32.34
CA ASN A 468 17.06 39.74 -33.33
C ASN A 468 17.27 38.34 -32.71
N SER A 469 17.27 38.21 -31.40
CA SER A 469 17.57 36.95 -30.71
C SER A 469 16.38 36.10 -30.30
N HIS A 470 15.18 36.39 -30.84
CA HIS A 470 14.01 35.53 -30.60
C HIS A 470 14.13 34.09 -31.17
N SER A 471 15.19 33.81 -31.97
CA SER A 471 15.43 32.50 -32.57
C SER A 471 16.49 31.67 -31.83
N LEU A 472 17.14 32.17 -30.79
CA LEU A 472 18.26 31.48 -30.09
C LEU A 472 17.89 30.93 -28.70
N ILE A 473 16.68 31.17 -28.22
CA ILE A 473 16.23 30.68 -26.89
C ILE A 473 15.54 29.31 -26.99
N LEU A 474 15.34 28.76 -28.18
CA LEU A 474 14.56 27.54 -28.41
C LEU A 474 15.38 26.23 -28.42
N ILE A 475 16.67 26.25 -28.05
CA ILE A 475 17.52 25.02 -28.03
C ILE A 475 17.92 24.60 -26.59
N CYS A 476 17.36 25.19 -25.56
CA CYS A 476 17.48 24.68 -24.17
C CYS A 476 16.20 24.03 -23.69
N THR A 477 15.58 23.15 -24.48
CA THR A 477 14.57 22.23 -23.96
C THR A 477 15.29 21.03 -23.35
N PHE A 478 15.11 20.87 -22.07
CA PHE A 478 15.51 19.71 -21.28
C PHE A 478 14.88 18.42 -21.81
N PRO A 479 15.60 17.28 -21.72
CA PRO A 479 14.97 15.99 -21.69
C PRO A 479 14.40 15.69 -20.29
#